data_7e9b934a8a3b12e9d3eda32ea152d951
#
_entry.id   7e9b934a8a3b12e9d3eda32ea152d951
#
_cell.length_a   1.000
_cell.length_b   1.000
_cell.length_c   1.000
_cell.angle_alpha   90.00
_cell.angle_beta   90.00
_cell.angle_gamma   90.00
#
_symmetry.space_group_name_H-M   'P 1'
#
loop_
_entity.id
_entity.type
_entity.pdbx_description
1 polymer ?
#
loop_
_entity_poly.entity_id
_entity_poly.type
_entity_poly.pdbx_seq_one_letter_code
_entity_poly.pdbx_strand_id
1 'polypeptide(L)'
;DIKPQNIMLPKDCSIKVTHFGIARFARSGMHTMTDKAIGSVHYISPEQAKGDVTDNRADLYSVGVMLYEMLTGRLPFEAESAVAVAIKHIEEVPKPPREWNPDIPAGLESIVIRAMQKDAADRYASAAEMLRDIDSFKKDPSISFEYKYRTPSESAHEARIEKEVSGVQQASHEEGRHSARQAKAGGIAAVFSNRKKDKKSERNGSSRSRN
;
A
#
# COMPACT_ATOMS: atom_id res chain seq x y z
N ASP A 1 8.11 8.11 15.44
CA ASP A 1 9.39 7.59 16.01
C ASP A 1 9.05 6.52 17.05
N ILE A 2 8.50 5.42 16.58
CA ILE A 2 8.15 4.25 17.40
C ILE A 2 9.42 3.42 17.60
N LYS A 3 9.83 3.26 18.86
CA LYS A 3 11.01 2.48 19.29
C LYS A 3 10.91 2.17 20.77
N PRO A 4 11.60 1.16 21.29
CA PRO A 4 11.53 0.76 22.71
C PRO A 4 11.81 1.93 23.68
N GLN A 5 12.75 2.81 23.35
CA GLN A 5 13.14 3.95 24.19
C GLN A 5 12.02 4.98 24.37
N ASN A 6 11.04 5.00 23.45
CA ASN A 6 9.89 5.90 23.48
C ASN A 6 8.64 5.23 24.06
N ILE A 7 8.74 3.98 24.53
CA ILE A 7 7.62 3.23 25.11
C ILE A 7 7.88 3.00 26.59
N MET A 8 6.97 3.47 27.39
CA MET A 8 7.02 3.29 28.84
C MET A 8 5.97 2.24 29.25
N LEU A 9 6.37 1.31 30.09
CA LEU A 9 5.52 0.34 30.73
C LEU A 9 5.48 0.60 32.24
N PRO A 10 4.56 1.44 32.75
CA PRO A 10 4.39 1.67 34.18
C PRO A 10 3.96 0.40 34.93
N LYS A 11 4.03 0.45 36.27
CA LYS A 11 3.69 -0.71 37.14
C LYS A 11 2.25 -1.18 36.98
N ASP A 12 1.35 -0.33 36.52
CA ASP A 12 -0.07 -0.64 36.22
C ASP A 12 -0.25 -1.35 34.86
N CYS A 13 0.85 -1.72 34.18
CA CYS A 13 0.87 -2.33 32.86
C CYS A 13 0.20 -1.50 31.76
N SER A 14 -0.07 -0.22 31.99
CA SER A 14 -0.53 0.67 30.91
C SER A 14 0.65 1.05 30.00
N ILE A 15 0.49 0.86 28.69
CA ILE A 15 1.51 1.25 27.72
C ILE A 15 1.37 2.75 27.44
N LYS A 16 2.45 3.51 27.59
CA LYS A 16 2.51 4.93 27.24
C LYS A 16 3.59 5.16 26.20
N VAL A 17 3.20 5.74 25.08
CA VAL A 17 4.14 6.21 24.06
C VAL A 17 4.53 7.65 24.38
N THR A 18 5.81 7.95 24.37
CA THR A 18 6.37 9.26 24.67
C THR A 18 7.05 9.87 23.44
N HIS A 19 7.49 11.12 23.53
CA HIS A 19 8.22 11.81 22.47
C HIS A 19 7.47 11.97 21.14
N PHE A 20 6.15 12.22 21.19
CA PHE A 20 5.36 12.57 20.02
C PHE A 20 5.87 13.86 19.37
N GLY A 21 6.15 13.83 18.07
CA GLY A 21 6.38 15.03 17.26
C GLY A 21 7.82 15.55 17.17
N ILE A 22 8.82 14.85 17.68
CA ILE A 22 10.25 15.23 17.52
C ILE A 22 10.88 14.57 16.28
N ALA A 23 10.21 13.61 15.66
CA ALA A 23 10.68 12.88 14.50
C ALA A 23 10.52 13.65 13.18
N ARG A 24 10.95 14.90 13.14
CA ARG A 24 11.33 15.54 11.88
C ARG A 24 12.81 15.30 11.68
N PHE A 25 13.18 14.30 10.91
CA PHE A 25 14.46 14.30 10.25
C PHE A 25 14.53 15.60 9.45
N ALA A 26 15.34 16.52 9.94
CA ALA A 26 15.60 17.77 9.26
C ALA A 26 16.02 17.44 7.83
N ARG A 27 15.28 17.94 6.85
CA ARG A 27 15.71 18.08 5.47
C ARG A 27 16.89 19.06 5.44
N SER A 28 18.02 18.64 5.87
CA SER A 28 19.27 19.38 5.61
C SER A 28 20.46 18.55 6.06
N GLY A 29 21.19 18.10 5.05
CA GLY A 29 22.61 17.80 5.16
C GLY A 29 22.94 16.61 6.07
N MET A 30 23.57 15.67 5.45
CA MET A 30 24.34 14.57 6.03
C MET A 30 25.46 15.12 6.94
N HIS A 31 25.14 15.80 8.04
CA HIS A 31 26.10 16.29 9.00
C HIS A 31 25.78 15.78 10.42
N THR A 32 26.69 14.91 10.89
CA THR A 32 26.84 14.42 12.27
C THR A 32 25.62 13.71 12.86
N MET A 33 25.50 12.43 12.58
CA MET A 33 24.68 11.53 13.39
C MET A 33 25.30 11.43 14.80
N THR A 34 24.65 12.03 15.79
CA THR A 34 25.00 11.84 17.20
C THR A 34 24.62 10.41 17.62
N ASP A 35 25.28 9.89 18.67
CA ASP A 35 25.04 8.53 19.21
C ASP A 35 23.56 8.22 19.50
N LYS A 36 22.74 9.24 19.79
CA LYS A 36 21.27 9.11 19.91
C LYS A 36 20.55 8.79 18.61
N ALA A 37 21.11 9.16 17.46
CA ALA A 37 20.57 8.82 16.15
C ALA A 37 20.87 7.36 15.77
N ILE A 38 21.96 6.80 16.28
CA ILE A 38 22.39 5.42 15.98
C ILE A 38 21.34 4.40 16.46
N GLY A 39 20.76 4.55 17.65
CA GLY A 39 19.73 3.65 18.15
C GLY A 39 18.39 3.76 17.42
N SER A 40 18.08 4.92 16.82
CA SER A 40 16.80 5.14 16.12
C SER A 40 16.74 4.51 14.73
N VAL A 41 17.90 4.30 14.09
CA VAL A 41 17.97 3.77 12.73
C VAL A 41 17.49 2.31 12.61
N HIS A 42 17.56 1.56 13.71
CA HIS A 42 17.15 0.15 13.74
C HIS A 42 15.64 -0.06 13.55
N TYR A 43 14.83 0.98 13.72
CA TYR A 43 13.36 0.94 13.61
C TYR A 43 12.84 1.81 12.47
N ILE A 44 13.74 2.33 11.63
CA ILE A 44 13.40 3.22 10.50
C ILE A 44 12.68 2.45 9.40
N SER A 45 11.64 3.05 8.82
CA SER A 45 11.01 2.47 7.64
C SER A 45 11.81 2.71 6.36
N PRO A 46 11.66 1.86 5.32
CA PRO A 46 12.35 2.01 4.04
C PRO A 46 12.17 3.40 3.40
N GLU A 47 10.95 3.94 3.43
CA GLU A 47 10.63 5.26 2.88
C GLU A 47 11.27 6.39 3.70
N GLN A 48 11.34 6.24 5.03
CA GLN A 48 12.07 7.20 5.87
C GLN A 48 13.58 7.17 5.58
N ALA A 49 14.14 5.97 5.42
CA ALA A 49 15.55 5.79 5.10
C ALA A 49 15.91 6.38 3.72
N LYS A 50 15.00 6.33 2.74
CA LYS A 50 15.14 6.96 1.43
C LYS A 50 14.90 8.48 1.45
N GLY A 51 14.27 9.02 2.51
CA GLY A 51 13.84 10.41 2.57
C GLY A 51 12.57 10.70 1.76
N ASP A 52 11.81 9.68 1.45
CA ASP A 52 10.54 9.78 0.73
C ASP A 52 9.41 10.34 1.63
N VAL A 53 8.25 10.60 1.04
CA VAL A 53 7.05 11.00 1.79
C VAL A 53 6.58 9.84 2.64
N THR A 54 6.35 10.10 3.92
CA THR A 54 5.95 9.10 4.91
C THR A 54 4.53 9.35 5.42
N ASP A 55 3.82 8.28 5.72
CA ASP A 55 2.51 8.30 6.38
C ASP A 55 2.50 7.41 7.64
N ASN A 56 1.31 7.11 8.18
CA ASN A 56 1.12 6.27 9.36
C ASN A 56 1.66 4.83 9.20
N ARG A 57 1.86 4.36 7.99
CA ARG A 57 2.39 3.01 7.71
C ARG A 57 3.88 2.89 8.03
N ALA A 58 4.61 4.01 8.11
CA ALA A 58 5.97 4.04 8.62
C ALA A 58 6.03 3.66 10.10
N ASP A 59 5.09 4.15 10.91
CA ASP A 59 5.01 3.77 12.33
C ASP A 59 4.62 2.29 12.49
N LEU A 60 3.75 1.76 11.62
CA LEU A 60 3.39 0.32 11.62
C LEU A 60 4.59 -0.57 11.26
N TYR A 61 5.48 -0.11 10.37
CA TYR A 61 6.74 -0.79 10.10
C TYR A 61 7.62 -0.83 11.36
N SER A 62 7.77 0.29 12.05
CA SER A 62 8.54 0.37 13.31
C SER A 62 7.95 -0.55 14.40
N VAL A 63 6.62 -0.65 14.51
CA VAL A 63 5.94 -1.63 15.37
C VAL A 63 6.29 -3.06 14.96
N GLY A 64 6.33 -3.35 13.65
CA GLY A 64 6.75 -4.65 13.12
C GLY A 64 8.17 -5.02 13.53
N VAL A 65 9.11 -4.06 13.43
CA VAL A 65 10.51 -4.24 13.88
C VAL A 65 10.59 -4.52 15.38
N MET A 66 9.82 -3.79 16.18
CA MET A 66 9.75 -4.04 17.64
C MET A 66 9.18 -5.42 17.96
N LEU A 67 8.12 -5.84 17.28
CA LEU A 67 7.56 -7.18 17.45
C LEU A 67 8.57 -8.25 17.06
N TYR A 68 9.30 -8.05 15.95
CA TYR A 68 10.38 -8.93 15.54
C TYR A 68 11.41 -9.10 16.67
N GLU A 69 11.90 -8.00 17.21
CA GLU A 69 12.87 -7.99 18.30
C GLU A 69 12.32 -8.66 19.58
N MET A 70 11.09 -8.37 19.96
CA MET A 70 10.44 -8.97 21.13
C MET A 70 10.29 -10.50 21.01
N LEU A 71 10.01 -11.00 19.80
CA LEU A 71 9.80 -12.43 19.56
C LEU A 71 11.11 -13.21 19.42
N THR A 72 12.15 -12.57 18.84
CA THR A 72 13.42 -13.25 18.51
C THR A 72 14.56 -12.91 19.46
N GLY A 73 14.45 -11.82 20.24
CA GLY A 73 15.53 -11.26 21.01
C GLY A 73 16.63 -10.61 20.16
N ARG A 74 16.37 -10.37 18.87
CA ARG A 74 17.33 -9.85 17.90
C ARG A 74 16.72 -8.77 17.03
N LEU A 75 17.52 -7.81 16.61
CA LEU A 75 17.13 -6.86 15.57
C LEU A 75 17.07 -7.56 14.21
N PRO A 76 16.15 -7.18 13.31
CA PRO A 76 16.07 -7.77 11.97
C PRO A 76 17.28 -7.44 11.10
N PHE A 77 17.90 -6.28 11.33
CA PHE A 77 19.08 -5.81 10.61
C PHE A 77 20.10 -5.19 11.57
N GLU A 78 21.33 -5.65 11.47
CA GLU A 78 22.49 -5.13 12.17
C GLU A 78 23.63 -4.90 11.19
N ALA A 79 24.41 -3.84 11.39
CA ALA A 79 25.60 -3.51 10.62
C ALA A 79 26.51 -2.58 11.42
N GLU A 80 27.76 -2.38 10.94
CA GLU A 80 28.78 -1.56 11.60
C GLU A 80 28.45 -0.06 11.62
N SER A 81 27.54 0.41 10.75
CA SER A 81 27.16 1.82 10.69
C SER A 81 25.65 2.00 10.54
N ALA A 82 25.15 3.13 11.03
CA ALA A 82 23.75 3.51 10.89
C ALA A 82 23.30 3.58 9.41
N VAL A 83 24.19 4.02 8.53
CA VAL A 83 23.91 4.08 7.08
C VAL A 83 23.75 2.67 6.51
N ALA A 84 24.61 1.73 6.89
CA ALA A 84 24.50 0.34 6.43
C ALA A 84 23.23 -0.32 6.97
N VAL A 85 22.81 -0.04 8.21
CA VAL A 85 21.51 -0.50 8.75
C VAL A 85 20.35 0.07 7.93
N ALA A 86 20.39 1.38 7.62
CA ALA A 86 19.35 2.01 6.81
C ALA A 86 19.24 1.38 5.40
N ILE A 87 20.37 1.08 4.77
CA ILE A 87 20.39 0.39 3.47
C ILE A 87 19.75 -1.00 3.57
N LYS A 88 20.03 -1.75 4.63
CA LYS A 88 19.38 -3.06 4.84
C LYS A 88 17.87 -2.94 5.01
N HIS A 89 17.37 -1.92 5.69
CA HIS A 89 15.94 -1.65 5.76
C HIS A 89 15.32 -1.39 4.37
N ILE A 90 16.07 -0.80 3.45
CA ILE A 90 15.62 -0.55 2.08
C ILE A 90 15.63 -1.81 1.22
N GLU A 91 16.71 -2.58 1.27
CA GLU A 91 17.04 -3.60 0.26
C GLU A 91 16.89 -5.04 0.74
N GLU A 92 17.25 -5.32 2.00
CA GLU A 92 17.32 -6.70 2.48
C GLU A 92 15.98 -7.18 3.07
N VAL A 93 15.60 -8.42 2.76
CA VAL A 93 14.50 -9.12 3.42
C VAL A 93 15.02 -9.64 4.76
N PRO A 94 14.33 -9.36 5.89
CA PRO A 94 14.77 -9.88 7.17
C PRO A 94 14.57 -11.40 7.24
N LYS A 95 15.40 -12.05 8.02
CA LYS A 95 15.25 -13.47 8.30
C LYS A 95 13.91 -13.72 9.00
N PRO A 96 13.11 -14.71 8.58
CA PRO A 96 11.84 -15.02 9.24
C PRO A 96 12.01 -15.26 10.73
N PRO A 97 11.15 -14.72 11.61
CA PRO A 97 11.25 -14.90 13.06
C PRO A 97 11.39 -16.36 13.52
N ARG A 98 10.66 -17.27 12.89
CA ARG A 98 10.68 -18.71 13.23
C ARG A 98 11.97 -19.43 12.86
N GLU A 99 12.81 -18.86 12.04
CA GLU A 99 14.16 -19.38 11.80
C GLU A 99 15.10 -19.13 12.98
N TRP A 100 14.81 -18.13 13.82
CA TRP A 100 15.52 -17.87 15.07
C TRP A 100 14.90 -18.65 16.25
N ASN A 101 13.58 -18.66 16.30
CA ASN A 101 12.83 -19.35 17.35
C ASN A 101 11.62 -20.07 16.75
N PRO A 102 11.72 -21.40 16.52
CA PRO A 102 10.65 -22.21 15.93
C PRO A 102 9.35 -22.26 16.77
N ASP A 103 9.41 -21.91 18.07
CA ASP A 103 8.26 -21.89 18.96
C ASP A 103 7.34 -20.69 18.72
N ILE A 104 7.77 -19.71 17.91
CA ILE A 104 6.92 -18.56 17.53
C ILE A 104 5.74 -19.08 16.70
N PRO A 105 4.49 -18.78 17.11
CA PRO A 105 3.31 -19.16 16.33
C PRO A 105 3.34 -18.55 14.92
N ALA A 106 2.90 -19.32 13.92
CA ALA A 106 2.90 -18.90 12.53
C ALA A 106 2.09 -17.60 12.30
N GLY A 107 0.99 -17.42 13.02
CA GLY A 107 0.19 -16.21 12.95
C GLY A 107 0.95 -14.95 13.39
N LEU A 108 1.76 -15.03 14.46
CA LEU A 108 2.58 -13.90 14.89
C LEU A 108 3.69 -13.58 13.88
N GLU A 109 4.35 -14.61 13.34
CA GLU A 109 5.33 -14.41 12.26
C GLU A 109 4.68 -13.71 11.07
N SER A 110 3.50 -14.16 10.66
CA SER A 110 2.77 -13.55 9.52
C SER A 110 2.44 -12.07 9.76
N ILE A 111 2.03 -11.71 10.99
CA ILE A 111 1.75 -10.31 11.36
C ILE A 111 3.02 -9.46 11.24
N VAL A 112 4.16 -9.96 11.74
CA VAL A 112 5.45 -9.28 11.63
C VAL A 112 5.85 -9.12 10.17
N ILE A 113 5.76 -10.19 9.37
CA ILE A 113 6.09 -10.19 7.95
C ILE A 113 5.29 -9.10 7.21
N ARG A 114 3.98 -9.02 7.45
CA ARG A 114 3.13 -8.01 6.81
C ARG A 114 3.48 -6.60 7.26
N ALA A 115 3.69 -6.38 8.55
CA ALA A 115 4.06 -5.05 9.05
C ALA A 115 5.40 -4.56 8.49
N MET A 116 6.35 -5.48 8.24
CA MET A 116 7.69 -5.18 7.76
C MET A 116 7.87 -5.30 6.24
N GLN A 117 6.80 -5.27 5.45
CA GLN A 117 6.90 -5.20 3.98
C GLN A 117 7.66 -3.95 3.54
N LYS A 118 8.44 -4.06 2.46
CA LYS A 118 9.25 -2.96 1.94
C LYS A 118 8.39 -1.87 1.32
N ASP A 119 7.39 -2.25 0.53
CA ASP A 119 6.40 -1.33 0.03
C ASP A 119 5.35 -1.04 1.12
N ALA A 120 5.08 0.23 1.36
CA ALA A 120 4.05 0.65 2.31
C ALA A 120 2.64 0.19 1.89
N ALA A 121 2.39 -0.03 0.60
CA ALA A 121 1.11 -0.52 0.10
C ALA A 121 0.83 -1.98 0.52
N ASP A 122 1.87 -2.79 0.69
CA ASP A 122 1.76 -4.18 1.10
C ASP A 122 1.63 -4.37 2.62
N ARG A 123 1.79 -3.30 3.40
CA ARG A 123 1.63 -3.30 4.86
C ARG A 123 0.17 -3.19 5.27
N TYR A 124 -0.07 -3.16 6.56
CA TYR A 124 -1.36 -2.73 7.12
C TYR A 124 -1.64 -1.27 6.78
N ALA A 125 -2.84 -0.97 6.28
CA ALA A 125 -3.25 0.39 5.97
C ALA A 125 -3.47 1.24 7.24
N SER A 126 -3.75 0.59 8.37
CA SER A 126 -3.99 1.26 9.66
C SER A 126 -3.68 0.37 10.85
N ALA A 127 -3.47 0.98 12.02
CA ALA A 127 -3.35 0.27 13.29
C ALA A 127 -4.59 -0.59 13.61
N ALA A 128 -5.78 -0.11 13.23
CA ALA A 128 -7.01 -0.87 13.42
C ALA A 128 -7.05 -2.16 12.58
N GLU A 129 -6.44 -2.15 11.40
CA GLU A 129 -6.31 -3.36 10.59
C GLU A 129 -5.33 -4.35 11.22
N MET A 130 -4.18 -3.89 11.68
CA MET A 130 -3.19 -4.73 12.38
C MET A 130 -3.78 -5.32 13.65
N LEU A 131 -4.54 -4.55 14.42
CA LEU A 131 -5.24 -5.02 15.63
C LEU A 131 -6.22 -6.14 15.33
N ARG A 132 -6.94 -6.14 14.21
CA ARG A 132 -7.83 -7.24 13.83
C ARG A 132 -7.10 -8.57 13.68
N ASP A 133 -5.93 -8.56 13.07
CA ASP A 133 -5.12 -9.80 12.94
C ASP A 133 -4.58 -10.25 14.31
N ILE A 134 -4.11 -9.31 15.13
CA ILE A 134 -3.68 -9.60 16.51
C ILE A 134 -4.84 -10.17 17.34
N ASP A 135 -6.05 -9.60 17.25
CA ASP A 135 -7.21 -10.10 17.98
C ASP A 135 -7.69 -11.47 17.45
N SER A 136 -7.56 -11.71 16.15
CA SER A 136 -7.83 -13.03 15.57
C SER A 136 -6.84 -14.06 16.08
N PHE A 137 -5.55 -13.74 16.12
CA PHE A 137 -4.51 -14.58 16.70
C PHE A 137 -4.75 -14.84 18.19
N LYS A 138 -5.14 -13.85 18.98
CA LYS A 138 -5.44 -14.03 20.42
C LYS A 138 -6.62 -14.96 20.66
N LYS A 139 -7.61 -14.98 19.76
CA LYS A 139 -8.77 -15.89 19.82
C LYS A 139 -8.41 -17.31 19.39
N ASP A 140 -7.58 -17.43 18.38
CA ASP A 140 -7.09 -18.70 17.85
C ASP A 140 -5.60 -18.62 17.56
N PRO A 141 -4.74 -19.03 18.52
CA PRO A 141 -3.27 -19.04 18.33
C PRO A 141 -2.76 -19.98 17.23
N SER A 142 -3.61 -20.89 16.72
CA SER A 142 -3.27 -21.76 15.60
C SER A 142 -3.47 -21.12 14.23
N ILE A 143 -4.09 -19.93 14.18
CA ILE A 143 -4.33 -19.22 12.93
C ILE A 143 -3.01 -18.95 12.19
N SER A 144 -3.04 -19.07 10.88
CA SER A 144 -1.94 -18.67 9.99
C SER A 144 -2.48 -17.74 8.93
N PHE A 145 -1.74 -16.66 8.65
CA PHE A 145 -2.05 -15.77 7.56
C PHE A 145 -1.09 -16.03 6.41
N GLU A 146 -1.53 -15.89 5.16
CA GLU A 146 -0.71 -16.14 3.97
C GLU A 146 0.13 -14.91 3.57
N TYR A 147 0.79 -14.27 4.54
CA TYR A 147 1.68 -13.15 4.27
C TYR A 147 3.12 -13.65 4.06
N LYS A 148 3.74 -13.22 2.96
CA LYS A 148 5.14 -13.51 2.65
C LYS A 148 5.87 -12.21 2.38
N TYR A 149 7.17 -12.16 2.71
CA TYR A 149 7.98 -11.02 2.29
C TYR A 149 8.01 -10.94 0.75
N ARG A 150 7.78 -9.74 0.25
CA ARG A 150 7.96 -9.43 -1.17
C ARG A 150 9.26 -8.66 -1.34
N THR A 151 10.03 -9.05 -2.35
CA THR A 151 11.20 -8.28 -2.73
C THR A 151 10.77 -7.01 -3.48
N PRO A 152 11.56 -5.93 -3.46
CA PRO A 152 11.23 -4.72 -4.22
C PRO A 152 11.03 -4.96 -5.72
N SER A 153 11.70 -5.98 -6.29
CA SER A 153 11.54 -6.39 -7.69
C SER A 153 10.19 -7.07 -7.95
N GLU A 154 9.70 -7.88 -7.03
CA GLU A 154 8.38 -8.53 -7.13
C GLU A 154 7.25 -7.51 -7.01
N SER A 155 7.32 -6.61 -6.04
CA SER A 155 6.34 -5.53 -5.86
C SER A 155 6.28 -4.60 -7.09
N ALA A 156 7.44 -4.25 -7.66
CA ALA A 156 7.50 -3.42 -8.87
C ALA A 156 6.94 -4.15 -10.11
N HIS A 157 7.13 -5.45 -10.21
CA HIS A 157 6.62 -6.26 -11.33
C HIS A 157 5.09 -6.37 -11.27
N GLU A 158 4.53 -6.66 -10.10
CA GLU A 158 3.08 -6.73 -9.89
C GLU A 158 2.40 -5.38 -10.12
N ALA A 159 2.95 -4.29 -9.60
CA ALA A 159 2.44 -2.94 -9.82
C ALA A 159 2.44 -2.55 -11.31
N ARG A 160 3.39 -3.07 -12.10
CA ARG A 160 3.43 -2.88 -13.55
C ARG A 160 2.33 -3.66 -14.25
N ILE A 161 2.12 -4.93 -13.86
CA ILE A 161 1.05 -5.77 -14.40
C ILE A 161 -0.33 -5.16 -14.07
N GLU A 162 -0.56 -4.71 -12.84
CA GLU A 162 -1.82 -4.07 -12.46
C GLU A 162 -2.11 -2.80 -13.27
N LYS A 163 -1.09 -1.98 -13.52
CA LYS A 163 -1.24 -0.80 -14.39
C LYS A 163 -1.55 -1.17 -15.83
N GLU A 164 -0.92 -2.20 -16.38
CA GLU A 164 -1.20 -2.68 -17.73
C GLU A 164 -2.62 -3.24 -17.84
N VAL A 165 -3.06 -4.04 -16.88
CA VAL A 165 -4.42 -4.60 -16.83
C VAL A 165 -5.47 -3.49 -16.66
N SER A 166 -5.23 -2.52 -15.76
CA SER A 166 -6.14 -1.37 -15.59
C SER A 166 -6.21 -0.49 -16.84
N GLY A 167 -5.08 -0.30 -17.54
CA GLY A 167 -5.03 0.43 -18.80
C GLY A 167 -5.83 -0.24 -19.91
N VAL A 168 -5.77 -1.57 -20.01
CA VAL A 168 -6.55 -2.36 -20.98
C VAL A 168 -8.05 -2.29 -20.67
N GLN A 169 -8.44 -2.34 -19.40
CA GLN A 169 -9.85 -2.21 -19.00
C GLN A 169 -10.42 -0.82 -19.27
N GLN A 170 -9.64 0.24 -19.09
CA GLN A 170 -10.05 1.60 -19.42
C GLN A 170 -10.18 1.81 -20.93
N ALA A 171 -9.23 1.31 -21.72
CA ALA A 171 -9.29 1.39 -23.19
C ALA A 171 -10.52 0.67 -23.78
N SER A 172 -10.83 -0.54 -23.29
CA SER A 172 -12.01 -1.28 -23.70
C SER A 172 -13.34 -0.59 -23.31
N HIS A 173 -13.35 0.15 -22.19
CA HIS A 173 -14.51 0.93 -21.76
C HIS A 173 -14.70 2.23 -22.58
N GLU A 174 -13.62 2.85 -23.07
CA GLU A 174 -13.68 4.02 -23.95
C GLU A 174 -14.09 3.62 -25.37
N GLU A 175 -13.59 2.53 -25.92
CA GLU A 175 -14.02 2.00 -27.22
C GLU A 175 -15.52 1.64 -27.22
N GLY A 176 -16.01 1.02 -26.15
CA GLY A 176 -17.44 0.74 -25.97
C GLY A 176 -18.31 2.01 -25.93
N ARG A 177 -17.81 3.10 -25.32
CA ARG A 177 -18.50 4.39 -25.29
C ARG A 177 -18.48 5.11 -26.63
N HIS A 178 -17.39 5.03 -27.38
CA HIS A 178 -17.30 5.60 -28.74
C HIS A 178 -18.21 4.87 -29.71
N SER A 179 -18.25 3.54 -29.68
CA SER A 179 -19.15 2.72 -30.49
C SER A 179 -20.63 3.00 -30.19
N ALA A 180 -21.01 3.12 -28.91
CA ALA A 180 -22.37 3.47 -28.49
C ALA A 180 -22.77 4.90 -28.87
N ARG A 181 -21.86 5.87 -28.92
CA ARG A 181 -22.10 7.24 -29.39
C ARG A 181 -22.28 7.29 -30.90
N GLN A 182 -21.51 6.54 -31.68
CA GLN A 182 -21.67 6.43 -33.14
C GLN A 182 -23.00 5.75 -33.53
N ALA A 183 -23.41 4.70 -32.82
CA ALA A 183 -24.68 4.04 -33.03
C ALA A 183 -25.88 4.98 -32.75
N LYS A 184 -25.84 5.79 -31.71
CA LYS A 184 -26.86 6.81 -31.42
C LYS A 184 -26.87 7.94 -32.44
N ALA A 185 -25.73 8.38 -32.92
CA ALA A 185 -25.65 9.45 -33.94
C ALA A 185 -26.18 8.94 -35.31
N GLY A 186 -25.88 7.70 -35.69
CA GLY A 186 -26.43 7.05 -36.88
C GLY A 186 -27.96 6.86 -36.84
N GLY A 187 -28.48 6.49 -35.65
CA GLY A 187 -29.92 6.34 -35.43
C GLY A 187 -30.69 7.67 -35.59
N ILE A 188 -30.15 8.76 -35.08
CA ILE A 188 -30.77 10.08 -35.19
C ILE A 188 -30.74 10.59 -36.63
N ALA A 189 -29.64 10.36 -37.37
CA ALA A 189 -29.55 10.74 -38.79
C ALA A 189 -30.54 9.98 -39.67
N ALA A 190 -30.80 8.68 -39.40
CA ALA A 190 -31.78 7.87 -40.11
C ALA A 190 -33.24 8.36 -39.89
N VAL A 191 -33.58 8.79 -38.68
CA VAL A 191 -34.89 9.32 -38.33
C VAL A 191 -35.14 10.68 -39.02
N PHE A 192 -34.14 11.55 -39.14
CA PHE A 192 -34.29 12.82 -39.88
C PHE A 192 -34.33 12.66 -41.40
N SER A 193 -33.71 11.63 -41.97
CA SER A 193 -33.75 11.31 -43.38
C SER A 193 -35.12 10.82 -43.80
N ASN A 194 -35.78 9.97 -43.03
CA ASN A 194 -37.14 9.49 -43.32
C ASN A 194 -38.20 10.61 -43.22
N ARG A 195 -38.09 11.51 -42.27
CA ARG A 195 -39.02 12.63 -42.11
C ARG A 195 -38.98 13.65 -43.27
N LYS A 196 -37.86 13.73 -44.01
CA LYS A 196 -37.75 14.55 -45.24
C LYS A 196 -38.40 13.86 -46.46
N LYS A 197 -38.46 12.54 -46.54
CA LYS A 197 -39.10 11.80 -47.61
C LYS A 197 -40.64 11.91 -47.54
N ASP A 198 -41.23 11.85 -46.36
CA ASP A 198 -42.68 11.95 -46.16
C ASP A 198 -43.22 13.34 -46.51
N LYS A 199 -42.49 14.42 -46.14
CA LYS A 199 -42.89 15.80 -46.52
C LYS A 199 -42.81 16.09 -48.05
N LYS A 200 -42.01 15.32 -48.79
CA LYS A 200 -41.91 15.47 -50.25
C LYS A 200 -43.01 14.74 -50.98
N SER A 201 -43.58 13.67 -50.40
CA SER A 201 -44.74 12.92 -50.92
C SER A 201 -46.04 13.73 -50.81
N GLU A 202 -46.27 14.46 -49.71
CA GLU A 202 -47.48 15.25 -49.52
C GLU A 202 -47.56 16.49 -50.41
N ARG A 203 -46.43 17.06 -50.85
CA ARG A 203 -46.40 18.23 -51.75
C ARG A 203 -46.72 17.93 -53.24
N ASN A 204 -46.54 16.66 -53.67
CA ASN A 204 -46.79 16.26 -55.04
C ASN A 204 -48.21 15.71 -55.28
N GLY A 205 -49.02 15.51 -54.23
CA GLY A 205 -50.38 15.01 -54.29
C GLY A 205 -51.45 16.09 -54.45
N SER A 206 -51.10 17.41 -54.28
CA SER A 206 -52.07 18.48 -54.23
C SER A 206 -52.21 19.28 -55.54
N SER A 207 -51.59 18.85 -56.66
CA SER A 207 -51.66 19.58 -57.94
C SER A 207 -52.34 18.86 -59.09
N ARG A 208 -53.19 17.83 -58.79
CA ARG A 208 -54.01 17.14 -59.83
C ARG A 208 -55.47 17.02 -59.41
N SER A 209 -56.16 18.14 -59.30
CA SER A 209 -57.60 18.16 -59.32
C SER A 209 -58.13 19.58 -59.50
N ARG A 210 -58.07 20.08 -60.75
CA ARG A 210 -58.93 21.12 -61.31
C ARG A 210 -58.64 21.21 -62.82
N ASN A 211 -59.37 20.46 -63.53
CA ASN A 211 -60.13 20.74 -64.78
C ASN A 211 -61.04 19.57 -65.09
#